data_135f28c363509251215a6b27a22b275d
#
_entry.id   135f28c363509251215a6b27a22b275d
#
_cell.length_a   1.000
_cell.length_b   1.000
_cell.length_c   1.000
_cell.angle_alpha   90.00
_cell.angle_beta   90.00
_cell.angle_gamma   90.00
#
_symmetry.space_group_name_H-M   'P 1'
#
loop_
_entity.id
_entity.type
_entity.pdbx_description
1 polymer ?
#
loop_
_entity_poly.entity_id
_entity_poly.type
_entity_poly.pdbx_seq_one_letter_code
_entity_poly.pdbx_strand_id
1 'polypeptide(L)'
;MRIIGGTLRGLRLNPPKNLPVRPTTDLAKEALFNILLNQIEFEGIKVLDLFSGTGNISLEFASRGAAEVISVDRSIHCVNYLKDTSRQHKLDQVKVYKEDVFKYLQMETEQYDLVFADPPYDLNKIPEIPKIVFERNILLPGALLIVEHQSMQNISQHPAFVEQRKYGHSSFSFFRNQADEQA
;
A
#
# COMPACT_ATOMS: atom_id res chain seq x y z
N MET A 1 9.38 -13.20 3.41
CA MET A 1 8.71 -11.98 3.89
C MET A 1 9.06 -11.78 5.36
N ARG A 2 9.53 -10.61 5.74
CA ARG A 2 9.96 -10.29 7.10
C ARG A 2 9.36 -8.96 7.54
N ILE A 3 8.84 -8.89 8.75
CA ILE A 3 8.39 -7.64 9.35
C ILE A 3 9.61 -6.90 9.89
N ILE A 4 9.79 -5.65 9.49
CA ILE A 4 11.01 -4.86 9.75
C ILE A 4 10.89 -4.03 11.02
N GLY A 5 9.72 -3.47 11.29
CA GLY A 5 9.49 -2.60 12.44
C GLY A 5 8.23 -2.94 13.23
N GLY A 6 8.01 -2.20 14.32
CA GLY A 6 6.81 -2.32 15.13
C GLY A 6 6.80 -3.52 16.08
N THR A 7 5.59 -3.87 16.53
CA THR A 7 5.37 -4.92 17.55
C THR A 7 5.75 -6.32 17.08
N LEU A 8 5.70 -6.57 15.77
CA LEU A 8 6.04 -7.85 15.15
C LEU A 8 7.43 -7.84 14.49
N ARG A 9 8.29 -6.90 14.83
CA ARG A 9 9.64 -6.80 14.27
C ARG A 9 10.38 -8.13 14.32
N GLY A 10 10.97 -8.53 13.20
CA GLY A 10 11.72 -9.77 13.07
C GLY A 10 10.89 -11.00 12.74
N LEU A 11 9.55 -10.91 12.78
CA LEU A 11 8.69 -12.00 12.37
C LEU A 11 8.94 -12.36 10.90
N ARG A 12 9.20 -13.64 10.65
CA ARG A 12 9.34 -14.17 9.30
C ARG A 12 8.07 -14.94 8.92
N LEU A 13 7.56 -14.64 7.74
CA LEU A 13 6.39 -15.28 7.18
C LEU A 13 6.77 -15.92 5.85
N ASN A 14 6.31 -17.15 5.64
CA ASN A 14 6.61 -17.93 4.44
C ASN A 14 5.32 -18.23 3.69
N PRO A 15 4.82 -17.28 2.87
CA PRO A 15 3.65 -17.55 2.06
C PRO A 15 3.91 -18.68 1.07
N PRO A 16 2.88 -19.43 0.67
CA PRO A 16 3.01 -20.47 -0.34
C PRO A 16 3.65 -19.94 -1.62
N LYS A 17 4.61 -20.68 -2.16
CA LYS A 17 5.37 -20.27 -3.35
C LYS A 17 4.55 -20.21 -4.64
N ASN A 18 3.39 -20.86 -4.64
CA ASN A 18 2.51 -20.92 -5.81
C ASN A 18 1.50 -19.76 -5.89
N LEU A 19 1.59 -18.78 -5.00
CA LEU A 19 0.71 -17.62 -5.05
C LEU A 19 1.11 -16.70 -6.21
N PRO A 20 0.12 -16.09 -6.90
CA PRO A 20 0.37 -15.22 -8.05
C PRO A 20 0.84 -13.82 -7.60
N VAL A 21 1.93 -13.78 -6.84
CA VAL A 21 2.48 -12.53 -6.31
C VAL A 21 3.96 -12.45 -6.60
N ARG A 22 4.40 -11.24 -6.90
CA ARG A 22 5.79 -10.88 -6.88
C ARG A 22 6.08 -10.17 -5.55
N PRO A 23 6.90 -10.75 -4.67
CA PRO A 23 7.18 -10.10 -3.40
C PRO A 23 8.02 -8.84 -3.62
N THR A 24 7.62 -7.75 -2.97
CA THR A 24 8.50 -6.62 -2.74
C THR A 24 9.70 -7.11 -1.95
N THR A 25 10.90 -6.81 -2.41
CA THR A 25 12.11 -7.26 -1.70
C THR A 25 12.17 -6.61 -0.31
N ASP A 26 12.77 -7.31 0.66
CA ASP A 26 12.97 -6.75 2.00
C ASP A 26 13.75 -5.43 1.94
N LEU A 27 14.72 -5.32 1.03
CA LEU A 27 15.51 -4.11 0.84
C LEU A 27 14.64 -2.92 0.35
N ALA A 28 13.80 -3.13 -0.65
CA ALA A 28 12.91 -2.09 -1.15
C ALA A 28 11.89 -1.66 -0.10
N LYS A 29 11.32 -2.62 0.62
CA LYS A 29 10.40 -2.36 1.73
C LYS A 29 11.06 -1.56 2.86
N GLU A 30 12.26 -1.95 3.27
CA GLU A 30 13.03 -1.23 4.29
C GLU A 30 13.31 0.22 3.86
N ALA A 31 13.72 0.41 2.61
CA ALA A 31 13.95 1.73 2.04
C ALA A 31 12.68 2.60 2.04
N LEU A 32 11.54 2.02 1.64
CA LEU A 32 10.25 2.71 1.67
C LEU A 32 9.89 3.18 3.08
N PHE A 33 9.95 2.29 4.05
CA PHE A 33 9.57 2.61 5.43
C PHE A 33 10.57 3.57 6.11
N ASN A 34 11.85 3.55 5.73
CA ASN A 34 12.81 4.56 6.16
C ASN A 34 12.48 5.95 5.62
N ILE A 35 12.02 6.06 4.39
CA ILE A 35 11.52 7.32 3.84
C ILE A 35 10.29 7.79 4.62
N LEU A 36 9.34 6.90 4.87
CA LEU A 36 8.10 7.23 5.55
C LEU A 36 8.30 7.65 7.01
N LEU A 37 9.32 7.11 7.72
CA LEU A 37 9.65 7.49 9.09
C LEU A 37 9.85 8.99 9.28
N ASN A 38 10.31 9.68 8.24
CA ASN A 38 10.56 11.12 8.27
C ASN A 38 9.36 11.96 7.81
N GLN A 39 8.27 11.32 7.36
CA GLN A 39 7.15 12.02 6.73
C GLN A 39 5.82 11.80 7.45
N ILE A 40 5.65 10.68 8.14
CA ILE A 40 4.38 10.32 8.78
C ILE A 40 4.58 9.68 10.14
N GLU A 41 3.58 9.82 11.00
CA GLU A 41 3.39 9.00 12.18
C GLU A 41 2.66 7.73 11.76
N PHE A 42 3.18 6.55 12.14
CA PHE A 42 2.53 5.28 11.81
C PHE A 42 1.38 4.94 12.76
N GLU A 43 1.50 5.34 14.01
CA GLU A 43 0.50 5.01 15.02
C GLU A 43 -0.82 5.76 14.76
N GLY A 44 -1.91 5.02 14.79
CA GLY A 44 -3.26 5.57 14.68
C GLY A 44 -3.75 5.90 13.29
N ILE A 45 -2.93 5.72 12.25
CA ILE A 45 -3.33 6.04 10.88
C ILE A 45 -4.25 4.98 10.27
N LYS A 46 -5.00 5.40 9.26
CA LYS A 46 -5.80 4.53 8.39
C LYS A 46 -5.14 4.37 7.03
N VAL A 47 -4.87 3.13 6.65
CA VAL A 47 -4.13 2.77 5.44
C VAL A 47 -4.99 1.95 4.50
N LEU A 48 -4.91 2.25 3.21
CA LEU A 48 -5.48 1.43 2.14
C LEU A 48 -4.33 0.81 1.33
N ASP A 49 -4.27 -0.52 1.32
CA ASP A 49 -3.26 -1.31 0.59
C ASP A 49 -3.92 -1.98 -0.63
N LEU A 50 -3.69 -1.42 -1.79
CA LEU A 50 -4.23 -1.88 -3.07
C LEU A 50 -3.26 -2.87 -3.73
N PHE A 51 -3.82 -3.95 -4.30
CA PHE A 51 -3.03 -5.08 -4.79
C PHE A 51 -2.18 -5.69 -3.67
N SER A 52 -2.83 -5.93 -2.52
CA SER A 52 -2.12 -6.25 -1.27
C SER A 52 -1.35 -7.59 -1.29
N GLY A 53 -1.70 -8.49 -2.20
CA GLY A 53 -1.06 -9.79 -2.30
C GLY A 53 -1.10 -10.53 -0.97
N THR A 54 0.04 -11.04 -0.53
CA THR A 54 0.17 -11.74 0.76
C THR A 54 0.22 -10.82 1.97
N GLY A 55 0.11 -9.51 1.76
CA GLY A 55 0.02 -8.53 2.84
C GLY A 55 1.34 -8.03 3.40
N ASN A 56 2.42 -8.10 2.62
CA ASN A 56 3.74 -7.65 3.06
C ASN A 56 3.72 -6.19 3.57
N ILE A 57 3.04 -5.31 2.87
CA ILE A 57 2.90 -3.90 3.26
C ILE A 57 1.83 -3.72 4.33
N SER A 58 0.68 -4.37 4.18
CA SER A 58 -0.42 -4.33 5.17
C SER A 58 0.04 -4.73 6.57
N LEU A 59 0.76 -5.84 6.67
CA LEU A 59 1.26 -6.37 7.96
C LEU A 59 2.32 -5.46 8.56
N GLU A 60 3.14 -4.83 7.74
CA GLU A 60 4.14 -3.86 8.20
C GLU A 60 3.48 -2.63 8.84
N PHE A 61 2.48 -2.03 8.19
CA PHE A 61 1.73 -0.92 8.78
C PHE A 61 1.02 -1.32 10.07
N ALA A 62 0.38 -2.48 10.08
CA ALA A 62 -0.28 -2.99 11.29
C ALA A 62 0.71 -3.20 12.44
N SER A 63 1.87 -3.78 12.16
CA SER A 63 2.96 -3.95 13.14
C SER A 63 3.45 -2.63 13.71
N ARG A 64 3.43 -1.57 12.92
CA ARG A 64 3.89 -0.22 13.33
C ARG A 64 2.81 0.64 13.99
N GLY A 65 1.62 0.09 14.21
CA GLY A 65 0.58 0.74 15.02
C GLY A 65 -0.53 1.43 14.23
N ALA A 66 -0.66 1.18 12.93
CA ALA A 66 -1.82 1.66 12.18
C ALA A 66 -3.12 1.22 12.86
N ALA A 67 -4.08 2.13 12.99
CA ALA A 67 -5.37 1.85 13.63
C ALA A 67 -6.27 0.97 12.76
N GLU A 68 -6.17 1.12 11.44
CA GLU A 68 -6.90 0.32 10.48
C GLU A 68 -6.08 0.18 9.19
N VAL A 69 -6.03 -1.04 8.68
CA VAL A 69 -5.44 -1.35 7.38
C VAL A 69 -6.46 -2.09 6.54
N ILE A 70 -6.90 -1.47 5.45
CA ILE A 70 -7.78 -2.09 4.47
C ILE A 70 -6.92 -2.65 3.36
N SER A 71 -7.02 -3.95 3.14
CA SER A 71 -6.25 -4.68 2.12
C SER A 71 -7.19 -5.19 1.03
N VAL A 72 -6.87 -4.89 -0.23
CA VAL A 72 -7.70 -5.27 -1.38
C VAL A 72 -6.86 -6.07 -2.36
N ASP A 73 -7.31 -7.26 -2.70
CA ASP A 73 -6.69 -8.10 -3.73
C ASP A 73 -7.76 -8.95 -4.43
N ARG A 74 -7.55 -9.25 -5.70
CA ARG A 74 -8.48 -10.10 -6.47
C ARG A 74 -8.27 -11.59 -6.23
N SER A 75 -7.08 -11.99 -5.76
CA SER A 75 -6.73 -13.40 -5.55
C SER A 75 -7.31 -13.93 -4.25
N ILE A 76 -8.23 -14.89 -4.35
CA ILE A 76 -8.80 -15.54 -3.15
C ILE A 76 -7.72 -16.21 -2.29
N HIS A 77 -6.68 -16.75 -2.91
CA HIS A 77 -5.58 -17.41 -2.18
C HIS A 77 -4.77 -16.40 -1.37
N CYS A 78 -4.47 -15.23 -1.94
CA CYS A 78 -3.81 -14.15 -1.22
C CYS A 78 -4.68 -13.60 -0.09
N VAL A 79 -5.95 -13.36 -0.36
CA VAL A 79 -6.93 -12.89 0.63
C VAL A 79 -7.02 -13.84 1.82
N ASN A 80 -7.17 -15.15 1.55
CA ASN A 80 -7.25 -16.15 2.61
C ASN A 80 -5.95 -16.22 3.43
N TYR A 81 -4.80 -16.21 2.76
CA TYR A 81 -3.51 -16.19 3.43
C TYR A 81 -3.38 -15.00 4.38
N LEU A 82 -3.71 -13.81 3.92
CA LEU A 82 -3.61 -12.59 4.73
C LEU A 82 -4.61 -12.59 5.89
N LYS A 83 -5.85 -13.06 5.66
CA LYS A 83 -6.84 -13.22 6.73
C LYS A 83 -6.35 -14.18 7.83
N ASP A 84 -5.83 -15.34 7.42
CA ASP A 84 -5.35 -16.35 8.37
C ASP A 84 -4.13 -15.84 9.15
N THR A 85 -3.18 -15.20 8.47
CA THR A 85 -1.99 -14.60 9.10
C THR A 85 -2.38 -13.51 10.09
N SER A 86 -3.30 -12.63 9.72
CA SER A 86 -3.78 -11.56 10.60
C SER A 86 -4.46 -12.11 11.85
N ARG A 87 -5.28 -13.14 11.68
CA ARG A 87 -5.93 -13.82 12.81
C ARG A 87 -4.92 -14.50 13.74
N GLN A 88 -3.95 -15.21 13.16
CA GLN A 88 -2.90 -15.90 13.90
C GLN A 88 -2.08 -14.96 14.78
N HIS A 89 -1.82 -13.75 14.28
CA HIS A 89 -1.02 -12.74 14.97
C HIS A 89 -1.87 -11.66 15.67
N LYS A 90 -3.18 -11.88 15.79
CA LYS A 90 -4.13 -10.99 16.50
C LYS A 90 -4.08 -9.55 15.98
N LEU A 91 -4.00 -9.39 14.68
CA LEU A 91 -4.02 -8.10 13.99
C LEU A 91 -5.46 -7.78 13.51
N ASP A 92 -6.36 -7.53 14.46
CA ASP A 92 -7.79 -7.31 14.19
C ASP A 92 -8.04 -6.04 13.37
N GLN A 93 -7.09 -5.10 13.36
CA GLN A 93 -7.15 -3.88 12.55
C GLN A 93 -6.95 -4.11 11.05
N VAL A 94 -6.46 -5.29 10.64
CA VAL A 94 -6.31 -5.64 9.22
C VAL A 94 -7.60 -6.26 8.70
N LYS A 95 -8.23 -5.56 7.75
CA LYS A 95 -9.47 -5.99 7.08
C LYS A 95 -9.17 -6.28 5.62
N VAL A 96 -9.50 -7.47 5.16
CA VAL A 96 -9.11 -7.97 3.83
C VAL A 96 -10.33 -8.21 2.97
N TYR A 97 -10.35 -7.61 1.79
CA TYR A 97 -11.44 -7.73 0.82
C TYR A 97 -10.94 -8.34 -0.49
N LYS A 98 -11.69 -9.33 -0.97
CA LYS A 98 -11.51 -9.87 -2.32
C LYS A 98 -12.30 -9.02 -3.30
N GLU A 99 -11.61 -8.19 -4.08
CA GLU A 99 -12.23 -7.38 -5.12
C GLU A 99 -11.19 -6.95 -6.15
N ASP A 100 -11.64 -6.62 -7.35
CA ASP A 100 -10.85 -5.86 -8.32
C ASP A 100 -10.60 -4.45 -7.78
N VAL A 101 -9.34 -4.00 -7.83
CA VAL A 101 -8.93 -2.74 -7.22
C VAL A 101 -9.65 -1.55 -7.84
N PHE A 102 -9.82 -1.51 -9.17
CA PHE A 102 -10.49 -0.39 -9.83
C PHE A 102 -11.98 -0.34 -9.49
N LYS A 103 -12.61 -1.49 -9.38
CA LYS A 103 -13.99 -1.59 -8.93
C LYS A 103 -14.14 -1.16 -7.48
N TYR A 104 -13.22 -1.59 -6.60
CA TYR A 104 -13.18 -1.16 -5.21
C TYR A 104 -13.08 0.37 -5.10
N LEU A 105 -12.14 0.98 -5.82
CA LEU A 105 -11.93 2.43 -5.81
C LEU A 105 -13.15 3.21 -6.28
N GLN A 106 -13.93 2.68 -7.23
CA GLN A 106 -15.17 3.33 -7.69
C GLN A 106 -16.28 3.31 -6.64
N MET A 107 -16.23 2.37 -5.71
CA MET A 107 -17.24 2.21 -4.66
C MET A 107 -16.82 2.79 -3.31
N GLU A 108 -15.53 3.10 -3.14
CA GLU A 108 -15.00 3.58 -1.88
C GLU A 108 -15.51 4.98 -1.56
N THR A 109 -15.92 5.19 -0.32
CA THR A 109 -16.42 6.48 0.19
C THR A 109 -15.61 7.00 1.38
N GLU A 110 -14.73 6.18 1.95
CA GLU A 110 -13.91 6.57 3.07
C GLU A 110 -12.61 7.24 2.63
N GLN A 111 -12.00 7.97 3.55
CA GLN A 111 -10.72 8.64 3.34
C GLN A 111 -9.63 8.01 4.20
N TYR A 112 -8.41 8.08 3.70
CA TYR A 112 -7.23 7.43 4.27
C TYR A 112 -6.10 8.41 4.51
N ASP A 113 -5.27 8.12 5.51
CA ASP A 113 -4.00 8.84 5.77
C ASP A 113 -2.92 8.45 4.77
N LEU A 114 -2.99 7.22 4.23
CA LEU A 114 -2.06 6.72 3.24
C LEU A 114 -2.74 5.67 2.37
N VAL A 115 -2.50 5.75 1.06
CA VAL A 115 -2.85 4.72 0.09
C VAL A 115 -1.57 4.20 -0.55
N PHE A 116 -1.38 2.88 -0.52
CA PHE A 116 -0.29 2.19 -1.19
C PHE A 116 -0.85 1.30 -2.29
N ALA A 117 -0.21 1.27 -3.46
CA ALA A 117 -0.58 0.42 -4.57
C ALA A 117 0.65 -0.24 -5.18
N ASP A 118 0.61 -1.56 -5.29
CA ASP A 118 1.65 -2.36 -5.98
C ASP A 118 1.00 -3.19 -7.09
N PRO A 119 0.60 -2.55 -8.21
CA PRO A 119 -0.07 -3.24 -9.30
C PRO A 119 0.86 -4.19 -10.03
N PRO A 120 0.31 -5.23 -10.70
CA PRO A 120 1.10 -6.06 -11.62
C PRO A 120 1.79 -5.19 -12.68
N TYR A 121 3.04 -5.52 -13.01
CA TYR A 121 3.84 -4.72 -13.93
C TYR A 121 3.29 -4.66 -15.36
N ASP A 122 2.54 -5.66 -15.77
CA ASP A 122 1.87 -5.74 -17.07
C ASP A 122 0.52 -5.02 -17.12
N LEU A 123 0.12 -4.40 -16.01
CA LEU A 123 -1.12 -3.63 -15.96
C LEU A 123 -0.97 -2.34 -16.77
N ASN A 124 -1.75 -2.20 -17.84
CA ASN A 124 -1.72 -1.01 -18.71
C ASN A 124 -2.38 0.24 -18.09
N LYS A 125 -2.96 0.10 -16.90
CA LYS A 125 -3.78 1.13 -16.24
C LYS A 125 -3.10 1.75 -15.03
N ILE A 126 -1.79 1.59 -14.85
CA ILE A 126 -1.08 2.12 -13.67
C ILE A 126 -1.27 3.64 -13.53
N PRO A 127 -1.18 4.46 -14.59
CA PRO A 127 -1.43 5.91 -14.48
C PRO A 127 -2.86 6.28 -14.06
N GLU A 128 -3.82 5.38 -14.24
CA GLU A 128 -5.20 5.61 -13.79
C GLU A 128 -5.36 5.54 -12.27
N ILE A 129 -4.43 4.89 -11.57
CA ILE A 129 -4.49 4.76 -10.10
C ILE A 129 -4.46 6.14 -9.42
N PRO A 130 -3.45 6.99 -9.64
CA PRO A 130 -3.47 8.33 -9.04
C PRO A 130 -4.69 9.14 -9.50
N LYS A 131 -5.06 9.06 -10.77
CA LYS A 131 -6.23 9.75 -11.31
C LYS A 131 -7.49 9.41 -10.50
N ILE A 132 -7.81 8.13 -10.32
CA ILE A 132 -9.02 7.70 -9.61
C ILE A 132 -8.94 8.05 -8.13
N VAL A 133 -7.80 7.81 -7.48
CA VAL A 133 -7.62 8.10 -6.05
C VAL A 133 -7.90 9.56 -5.75
N PHE A 134 -7.42 10.49 -6.58
CA PHE A 134 -7.67 11.92 -6.40
C PHE A 134 -9.06 12.36 -6.83
N GLU A 135 -9.57 11.88 -7.94
CA GLU A 135 -10.94 12.19 -8.40
C GLU A 135 -12.02 11.71 -7.42
N ARG A 136 -11.80 10.57 -6.79
CA ARG A 136 -12.71 9.98 -5.79
C ARG A 136 -12.53 10.53 -4.39
N ASN A 137 -11.59 11.44 -4.20
CA ASN A 137 -11.30 12.06 -2.90
C ASN A 137 -11.01 11.05 -1.78
N ILE A 138 -10.20 10.05 -2.09
CA ILE A 138 -9.89 8.91 -1.20
C ILE A 138 -8.82 9.29 -0.15
N LEU A 139 -8.06 10.34 -0.37
CA LEU A 139 -7.03 10.80 0.54
C LEU A 139 -7.52 11.94 1.43
N LEU A 140 -7.20 11.87 2.71
CA LEU A 140 -7.32 13.00 3.63
C LEU A 140 -6.41 14.16 3.19
N PRO A 141 -6.71 15.41 3.59
CA PRO A 141 -5.78 16.52 3.35
C PRO A 141 -4.38 16.23 3.89
N GLY A 142 -3.36 16.45 3.06
CA GLY A 142 -1.97 16.17 3.41
C GLY A 142 -1.53 14.71 3.28
N ALA A 143 -2.45 13.79 2.99
CA ALA A 143 -2.17 12.36 2.89
C ALA A 143 -1.39 11.99 1.63
N LEU A 144 -0.75 10.81 1.66
CA LEU A 144 0.10 10.29 0.59
C LEU A 144 -0.55 9.14 -0.18
N LEU A 145 -0.37 9.15 -1.49
CA LEU A 145 -0.46 7.96 -2.34
C LEU A 145 0.95 7.54 -2.74
N ILE A 146 1.24 6.25 -2.60
CA ILE A 146 2.51 5.65 -3.04
C ILE A 146 2.18 4.55 -4.03
N VAL A 147 2.77 4.61 -5.22
CA VAL A 147 2.60 3.58 -6.25
C VAL A 147 3.94 2.94 -6.57
N GLU A 148 4.04 1.63 -6.39
CA GLU A 148 5.17 0.84 -6.86
C GLU A 148 4.96 0.47 -8.32
N HIS A 149 5.98 0.67 -9.15
CA HIS A 149 5.92 0.37 -10.58
C HIS A 149 7.31 0.10 -11.13
N GLN A 150 7.41 -0.36 -12.39
CA GLN A 150 8.70 -0.49 -13.06
C GLN A 150 9.38 0.86 -13.19
N SER A 151 10.69 0.88 -12.98
CA SER A 151 11.50 2.11 -13.04
C SER A 151 11.44 2.81 -14.40
N MET A 152 11.16 2.08 -15.47
CA MET A 152 11.04 2.63 -16.82
C MET A 152 9.68 3.27 -17.12
N GLN A 153 8.66 2.97 -16.31
CA GLN A 153 7.35 3.60 -16.45
C GLN A 153 7.37 5.00 -15.84
N ASN A 154 6.77 5.96 -16.54
CA ASN A 154 6.62 7.32 -16.05
C ASN A 154 5.16 7.60 -15.71
N ILE A 155 4.87 7.84 -14.43
CA ILE A 155 3.54 8.21 -13.95
C ILE A 155 3.54 9.59 -13.27
N SER A 156 4.51 10.43 -13.62
CA SER A 156 4.73 11.74 -13.01
C SER A 156 3.83 12.86 -13.55
N GLN A 157 2.96 12.58 -14.51
CA GLN A 157 2.14 13.60 -15.17
C GLN A 157 0.98 14.11 -14.29
N HIS A 158 0.58 13.37 -13.27
CA HIS A 158 -0.48 13.82 -12.38
C HIS A 158 -0.03 15.05 -11.55
N PRO A 159 -0.87 16.11 -11.42
CA PRO A 159 -0.48 17.34 -10.72
C PRO A 159 -0.05 17.15 -9.25
N ALA A 160 -0.53 16.10 -8.60
CA ALA A 160 -0.19 15.80 -7.22
C ALA A 160 1.15 15.05 -7.07
N PHE A 161 1.82 14.72 -8.16
CA PHE A 161 3.12 14.02 -8.11
C PHE A 161 4.16 14.86 -7.36
N VAL A 162 4.90 14.19 -6.45
CA VAL A 162 5.94 14.81 -5.63
C VAL A 162 7.33 14.37 -6.06
N GLU A 163 7.57 13.05 -6.03
CA GLU A 163 8.88 12.48 -6.35
C GLU A 163 8.79 11.01 -6.71
N GLN A 164 9.83 10.51 -7.35
CA GLN A 164 10.04 9.10 -7.63
C GLN A 164 11.36 8.65 -6.99
N ARG A 165 11.33 7.52 -6.30
CA ARG A 165 12.52 6.86 -5.74
C ARG A 165 12.73 5.53 -6.42
N LYS A 166 13.90 5.34 -7.01
CA LYS A 166 14.25 4.15 -7.78
C LYS A 166 15.06 3.17 -6.93
N TYR A 167 14.65 1.91 -6.94
CA TYR A 167 15.34 0.79 -6.30
C TYR A 167 15.46 -0.38 -7.27
N GLY A 168 16.61 -0.48 -7.97
CA GLY A 168 16.81 -1.49 -9.00
C GLY A 168 15.81 -1.33 -10.16
N HIS A 169 15.03 -2.36 -10.43
CA HIS A 169 14.00 -2.34 -11.47
C HIS A 169 12.65 -1.79 -11.01
N SER A 170 12.49 -1.56 -9.71
CA SER A 170 11.28 -0.98 -9.11
C SER A 170 11.49 0.47 -8.75
N SER A 171 10.40 1.23 -8.78
CA SER A 171 10.34 2.60 -8.29
C SER A 171 9.11 2.77 -7.41
N PHE A 172 9.21 3.69 -6.45
CA PHE A 172 8.08 4.22 -5.72
C PHE A 172 7.83 5.65 -6.19
N SER A 173 6.64 5.93 -6.68
CA SER A 173 6.19 7.30 -6.98
C SER A 173 5.26 7.78 -5.89
N PHE A 174 5.52 8.99 -5.40
CA PHE A 174 4.80 9.62 -4.29
C PHE A 174 3.93 10.76 -4.81
N PHE A 175 2.67 10.76 -4.36
CA PHE A 175 1.68 11.79 -4.67
C PHE A 175 1.13 12.31 -3.34
N ARG A 176 1.01 13.62 -3.19
CA ARG A 176 0.47 14.22 -1.97
C ARG A 176 -0.82 14.97 -2.26
N ASN A 177 -1.84 14.70 -1.46
CA ASN A 177 -3.02 15.51 -1.42
C ASN A 177 -2.69 16.80 -0.66
N GLN A 178 -2.66 17.93 -1.35
CA GLN A 178 -2.37 19.22 -0.73
C GLN A 178 -3.39 19.49 0.38
N ALA A 179 -2.92 19.96 1.54
CA ALA A 179 -3.81 20.47 2.55
C ALA A 179 -4.49 21.73 1.99
N ASP A 180 -5.81 21.84 2.16
CA ASP A 180 -6.51 23.07 1.82
C ASP A 180 -5.89 24.24 2.59
N GLU A 181 -5.32 25.21 1.87
CA GLU A 181 -4.79 26.45 2.45
C GLU A 181 -5.95 27.40 2.87
N GLN A 182 -7.03 26.85 3.39
CA GLN A 182 -8.14 27.62 3.94
C GLN A 182 -8.15 27.45 5.46
N ALA A 183 -7.25 28.15 6.06
CA ALA A 183 -7.38 28.49 7.48
C ALA A 183 -7.87 29.92 7.63
#